data_c10423804639d8aa7e08556a61944414
#
_entry.id   c10423804639d8aa7e08556a61944414
#
_cell.length_a   1.000
_cell.length_b   1.000
_cell.length_c   1.000
_cell.angle_alpha   90.00
_cell.angle_beta   90.00
_cell.angle_gamma   90.00
#
_symmetry.space_group_name_H-M   'P 1'
#
loop_
_entity.id
_entity.type
_entity.pdbx_description
1 polymer ?
#
loop_
_entity_poly.entity_id
_entity_poly.type
_entity_poly.pdbx_seq_one_letter_code
_entity_poly.pdbx_strand_id
1 'polypeptide(L)'
;MKVVILGTAHGKNVGGKRSPDNSLEEYRYSREIVNRLRTALEARGCVVYVDMPEDVVPLPQQQELRLRCNFVNKLCKKYGKDKCLYVSIHVNAAGGEGKWMFAGGWCAYTSKGTTVSDNLAERLYEAAEKHLSGYAE
;
A
#
# COMPACT_ATOMS: atom_id res chain seq x y z
N MET A 1 -21.31 7.12 3.13
CA MET A 1 -19.98 7.42 3.69
C MET A 1 -19.06 6.26 3.34
N LYS A 2 -17.94 6.50 2.66
CA LYS A 2 -16.93 5.48 2.33
C LYS A 2 -15.79 5.57 3.34
N VAL A 3 -15.35 4.42 3.83
CA VAL A 3 -14.21 4.29 4.73
C VAL A 3 -13.04 3.71 3.95
N VAL A 4 -11.94 4.43 3.89
CA VAL A 4 -10.72 3.97 3.24
C VAL A 4 -9.67 3.72 4.30
N ILE A 5 -9.09 2.54 4.28
CA ILE A 5 -8.01 2.15 5.17
C ILE A 5 -6.76 2.03 4.31
N LEU A 6 -5.79 2.87 4.57
CA LEU A 6 -4.53 2.91 3.83
C LEU A 6 -3.47 2.10 4.59
N GLY A 7 -2.90 1.12 3.91
CA GLY A 7 -1.81 0.32 4.41
C GLY A 7 -0.46 0.90 4.03
N THR A 8 0.43 1.05 5.00
CA THR A 8 1.83 1.39 4.77
C THR A 8 2.64 0.11 4.51
N ALA A 9 3.67 0.21 3.68
CA ALA A 9 4.65 -0.87 3.56
C ALA A 9 5.50 -0.94 4.84
N HIS A 10 6.13 -2.05 5.05
CA HIS A 10 7.13 -2.38 6.07
C HIS A 10 7.55 -1.24 7.02
N GLY A 11 8.41 -1.51 7.98
CA GLY A 11 9.00 -0.48 8.85
C GLY A 11 10.48 -0.24 8.54
N LYS A 12 11.00 0.86 9.05
CA LYS A 12 12.43 1.19 9.01
C LYS A 12 13.32 0.06 9.56
N ASN A 13 12.80 -0.68 10.52
CA ASN A 13 13.47 -1.80 11.18
C ASN A 13 13.40 -3.13 10.41
N VAL A 14 12.77 -3.15 9.21
CA VAL A 14 12.73 -4.32 8.33
C VAL A 14 13.85 -4.23 7.31
N GLY A 15 14.84 -5.11 7.40
CA GLY A 15 15.99 -5.13 6.51
C GLY A 15 15.64 -5.44 5.05
N GLY A 16 16.47 -4.95 4.11
CA GLY A 16 16.36 -5.29 2.69
C GLY A 16 15.24 -4.58 1.92
N LYS A 17 14.50 -3.66 2.53
CA LYS A 17 13.37 -2.94 1.91
C LYS A 17 13.79 -1.55 1.41
N ARG A 18 14.79 -1.53 0.50
CA ARG A 18 15.41 -0.32 -0.02
C ARG A 18 16.08 -0.58 -1.37
N SER A 19 16.34 0.49 -2.13
CA SER A 19 17.11 0.42 -3.37
C SER A 19 18.59 0.04 -3.11
N PRO A 20 19.31 -0.47 -4.10
CA PRO A 20 20.71 -0.87 -3.97
C PRO A 20 21.63 0.23 -3.45
N ASP A 21 21.39 1.47 -3.83
CA ASP A 21 22.14 2.67 -3.45
C ASP A 21 21.59 3.39 -2.21
N ASN A 22 20.56 2.85 -1.57
CA ASN A 22 19.82 3.44 -0.44
C ASN A 22 19.14 4.79 -0.75
N SER A 23 19.00 5.19 -2.00
CA SER A 23 18.30 6.43 -2.36
C SER A 23 16.80 6.34 -2.14
N LEU A 24 16.23 5.13 -2.22
CA LEU A 24 14.83 4.84 -1.96
C LEU A 24 14.70 3.86 -0.78
N GLU A 25 13.97 4.26 0.23
CA GLU A 25 13.55 3.39 1.34
C GLU A 25 12.04 3.18 1.26
N GLU A 26 11.60 1.93 1.10
CA GLU A 26 10.20 1.59 0.87
C GLU A 26 9.28 2.14 1.96
N TYR A 27 9.68 2.06 3.24
CA TYR A 27 8.87 2.55 4.36
C TYR A 27 8.60 4.06 4.29
N ARG A 28 9.58 4.87 3.86
CA ARG A 28 9.44 6.32 3.70
C ARG A 28 8.54 6.66 2.53
N TYR A 29 8.84 6.08 1.37
CA TYR A 29 8.05 6.28 0.15
C TYR A 29 6.58 5.94 0.37
N SER A 30 6.31 4.75 0.93
CA SER A 30 4.95 4.31 1.19
C SER A 30 4.18 5.27 2.09
N ARG A 31 4.79 5.72 3.19
CA ARG A 31 4.16 6.66 4.13
C ARG A 31 3.93 8.04 3.51
N GLU A 32 4.84 8.51 2.69
CA GLU A 32 4.65 9.78 1.95
C GLU A 32 3.43 9.70 1.02
N ILE A 33 3.33 8.64 0.21
CA ILE A 33 2.19 8.43 -0.69
C ILE A 33 0.90 8.27 0.11
N VAL A 34 0.91 7.48 1.18
CA VAL A 34 -0.25 7.28 2.06
C VAL A 34 -0.73 8.62 2.66
N ASN A 35 0.17 9.49 3.10
CA ASN A 35 -0.20 10.80 3.64
C ASN A 35 -0.82 11.71 2.57
N ARG A 36 -0.30 11.72 1.35
CA ARG A 36 -0.87 12.46 0.21
C ARG A 36 -2.27 11.93 -0.15
N LEU A 37 -2.42 10.60 -0.22
CA LEU A 37 -3.70 9.95 -0.47
C LEU A 37 -4.72 10.26 0.62
N ARG A 38 -4.32 10.20 1.89
CA ARG A 38 -5.17 10.55 3.03
C ARG A 38 -5.75 11.96 2.85
N THR A 39 -4.89 12.95 2.66
CA THR A 39 -5.33 14.35 2.45
C THR A 39 -6.30 14.48 1.29
N ALA A 40 -6.00 13.85 0.15
CA ALA A 40 -6.84 13.91 -1.04
C ALA A 40 -8.19 13.21 -0.88
N LEU A 41 -8.24 12.10 -0.14
CA LEU A 41 -9.48 11.35 0.12
C LEU A 41 -10.35 12.02 1.17
N GLU A 42 -9.76 12.57 2.24
CA GLU A 42 -10.47 13.35 3.26
C GLU A 42 -11.12 14.60 2.64
N ALA A 43 -10.43 15.30 1.74
CA ALA A 43 -10.98 16.44 0.98
C ALA A 43 -12.17 16.03 0.10
N ARG A 44 -12.32 14.76 -0.25
CA ARG A 44 -13.45 14.20 -1.00
C ARG A 44 -14.54 13.58 -0.11
N GLY A 45 -14.48 13.81 1.20
CA GLY A 45 -15.48 13.34 2.16
C GLY A 45 -15.36 11.87 2.55
N CYS A 46 -14.23 11.21 2.28
CA CYS A 46 -13.96 9.88 2.79
C CYS A 46 -13.52 9.94 4.25
N VAL A 47 -13.88 8.93 5.03
CA VAL A 47 -13.25 8.68 6.33
C VAL A 47 -12.01 7.82 6.10
N VAL A 48 -10.85 8.32 6.48
CA VAL A 48 -9.58 7.65 6.20
C VAL A 48 -8.88 7.21 7.48
N TYR A 49 -8.41 5.98 7.48
CA TYR A 49 -7.55 5.40 8.53
C TYR A 49 -6.23 4.93 7.92
N VAL A 50 -5.18 4.94 8.72
CA VAL A 50 -3.87 4.39 8.33
C VAL A 50 -3.53 3.25 9.29
N ASP A 51 -3.12 2.10 8.77
CA ASP A 51 -2.88 0.91 9.61
C ASP A 51 -1.55 0.98 10.32
N MET A 52 -0.48 1.29 9.95
CA MET A 52 0.82 1.38 10.64
C MET A 52 1.51 2.69 10.29
N PRO A 53 1.07 3.83 10.90
CA PRO A 53 1.64 5.14 10.58
C PRO A 53 3.07 5.33 11.09
N GLU A 54 3.49 4.58 12.11
CA GLU A 54 4.81 4.67 12.73
C GLU A 54 5.90 4.11 11.80
N ASP A 55 7.10 4.69 11.86
CA ASP A 55 8.25 4.23 11.06
C ASP A 55 8.77 2.86 11.51
N VAL A 56 8.64 2.54 12.79
CA VAL A 56 9.05 1.25 13.36
C VAL A 56 7.82 0.36 13.54
N VAL A 57 7.91 -0.85 13.05
CA VAL A 57 6.83 -1.84 13.12
C VAL A 57 7.16 -2.98 14.06
N PRO A 58 6.14 -3.64 14.66
CA PRO A 58 6.36 -4.85 15.46
C PRO A 58 7.00 -5.98 14.66
N LEU A 59 7.91 -6.70 15.29
CA LEU A 59 8.55 -7.89 14.72
C LEU A 59 8.26 -9.11 15.61
N PRO A 60 8.22 -10.32 15.04
CA PRO A 60 8.47 -10.66 13.64
C PRO A 60 7.32 -10.25 12.69
N GLN A 61 7.55 -10.32 11.40
CA GLN A 61 6.59 -9.90 10.35
C GLN A 61 5.19 -10.52 10.52
N GLN A 62 5.09 -11.73 11.03
CA GLN A 62 3.80 -12.37 11.31
C GLN A 62 2.99 -11.61 12.36
N GLN A 63 3.64 -11.02 13.35
CA GLN A 63 2.98 -10.18 14.35
C GLN A 63 2.49 -8.87 13.73
N GLU A 64 3.32 -8.23 12.92
CA GLU A 64 2.94 -7.05 12.16
C GLU A 64 1.68 -7.30 11.32
N LEU A 65 1.68 -8.35 10.49
CA LEU A 65 0.54 -8.72 9.64
C LEU A 65 -0.72 -9.00 10.45
N ARG A 66 -0.61 -9.68 11.60
CA ARG A 66 -1.75 -9.94 12.50
C ARG A 66 -2.35 -8.64 13.03
N LEU A 67 -1.52 -7.69 13.42
CA LEU A 67 -1.99 -6.39 13.92
C LEU A 67 -2.69 -5.60 12.81
N ARG A 68 -2.16 -5.59 11.59
CA ARG A 68 -2.80 -4.97 10.43
C ARG A 68 -4.17 -5.59 10.15
N CYS A 69 -4.25 -6.92 10.08
CA CYS A 69 -5.51 -7.63 9.89
C CYS A 69 -6.53 -7.31 11.00
N ASN A 70 -6.11 -7.31 12.27
CA ASN A 70 -6.98 -7.01 13.39
C ASN A 70 -7.51 -5.56 13.32
N PHE A 71 -6.66 -4.61 12.94
CA PHE A 71 -7.05 -3.21 12.76
C PHE A 71 -8.10 -3.07 11.66
N VAL A 72 -7.86 -3.64 10.48
CA VAL A 72 -8.80 -3.60 9.35
C VAL A 72 -10.12 -4.28 9.72
N ASN A 73 -10.08 -5.46 10.33
CA ASN A 73 -11.26 -6.21 10.73
C ASN A 73 -12.10 -5.46 11.78
N LYS A 74 -11.45 -4.75 12.72
CA LYS A 74 -12.13 -3.90 13.70
C LYS A 74 -12.91 -2.76 13.02
N LEU A 75 -12.33 -2.13 12.02
CA LEU A 75 -12.98 -1.07 11.25
C LEU A 75 -14.13 -1.62 10.39
N CYS A 76 -13.93 -2.77 9.75
CA CYS A 76 -14.98 -3.46 9.00
C CYS A 76 -16.18 -3.85 9.88
N LYS A 77 -15.94 -4.27 11.13
CA LYS A 77 -17.01 -4.53 12.11
C LYS A 77 -17.75 -3.24 12.49
N LYS A 78 -17.03 -2.14 12.66
CA LYS A 78 -17.60 -0.85 13.07
C LYS A 78 -18.47 -0.21 11.98
N TYR A 79 -18.03 -0.26 10.74
CA TYR A 79 -18.64 0.51 9.64
C TYR A 79 -19.43 -0.34 8.64
N GLY A 80 -19.24 -1.65 8.65
CA GLY A 80 -19.73 -2.59 7.64
C GLY A 80 -18.64 -2.84 6.57
N LYS A 81 -18.42 -4.12 6.25
CA LYS A 81 -17.39 -4.54 5.29
C LYS A 81 -17.60 -3.98 3.87
N ASP A 82 -18.85 -3.79 3.49
CA ASP A 82 -19.28 -3.22 2.20
C ASP A 82 -18.97 -1.72 2.06
N LYS A 83 -18.72 -1.04 3.16
CA LYS A 83 -18.34 0.38 3.20
C LYS A 83 -16.85 0.62 3.35
N CYS A 84 -16.09 -0.44 3.66
CA CYS A 84 -14.65 -0.37 3.90
C CYS A 84 -13.87 -0.80 2.66
N LEU A 85 -12.81 -0.05 2.37
CA LEU A 85 -11.83 -0.37 1.35
C LEU A 85 -10.45 -0.37 2.01
N TYR A 86 -9.67 -1.42 1.80
CA TYR A 86 -8.27 -1.47 2.22
C TYR A 86 -7.36 -1.42 0.99
N VAL A 87 -6.42 -0.49 1.00
CA VAL A 87 -5.40 -0.34 -0.06
C VAL A 87 -4.04 -0.18 0.60
N SER A 88 -3.11 -1.07 0.30
CA SER A 88 -1.73 -1.01 0.79
C SER A 88 -0.77 -0.57 -0.31
N ILE A 89 0.14 0.33 0.04
CA ILE A 89 1.12 0.92 -0.89
C ILE A 89 2.50 0.31 -0.62
N HIS A 90 3.04 -0.33 -1.63
CA HIS A 90 4.36 -0.98 -1.60
C HIS A 90 5.23 -0.53 -2.76
N VAL A 91 6.52 -0.80 -2.66
CA VAL A 91 7.48 -0.72 -3.76
C VAL A 91 7.95 -2.13 -4.07
N ASN A 92 7.73 -2.59 -5.29
CA ASN A 92 8.22 -3.88 -5.73
C ASN A 92 9.73 -3.85 -6.00
N ALA A 93 10.36 -5.01 -5.85
CA ALA A 93 11.73 -5.25 -6.27
C ALA A 93 11.78 -6.41 -7.26
N ALA A 94 12.57 -6.26 -8.31
CA ALA A 94 12.91 -7.35 -9.21
C ALA A 94 14.34 -7.81 -8.95
N GLY A 95 14.57 -9.12 -8.98
CA GLY A 95 15.89 -9.70 -8.77
C GLY A 95 16.35 -9.70 -7.29
N GLY A 96 17.64 -9.90 -7.10
CA GLY A 96 18.30 -9.97 -5.80
C GLY A 96 19.69 -9.36 -5.82
N GLU A 97 20.48 -9.60 -4.77
CA GLU A 97 21.90 -9.23 -4.66
C GLU A 97 22.21 -7.72 -4.67
N GLY A 98 21.23 -6.86 -4.36
CA GLY A 98 21.48 -5.42 -4.24
C GLY A 98 21.91 -4.73 -5.54
N LYS A 99 21.44 -5.22 -6.69
CA LYS A 99 21.72 -4.63 -8.01
C LYS A 99 20.47 -4.00 -8.59
N TRP A 100 20.65 -2.92 -9.35
CA TRP A 100 19.60 -2.39 -10.20
C TRP A 100 19.24 -3.35 -11.31
N MET A 101 17.95 -3.51 -11.58
CA MET A 101 17.40 -4.35 -12.66
C MET A 101 16.65 -3.46 -13.65
N PHE A 102 16.54 -3.93 -14.89
CA PHE A 102 15.77 -3.24 -15.93
C PHE A 102 14.24 -3.40 -15.78
N ALA A 103 13.80 -4.29 -14.89
CA ALA A 103 12.37 -4.49 -14.67
C ALA A 103 11.77 -3.27 -13.97
N GLY A 104 10.75 -2.71 -14.59
CA GLY A 104 9.97 -1.60 -14.05
C GLY A 104 8.48 -1.84 -14.27
N GLY A 105 7.67 -0.91 -13.84
CA GLY A 105 6.23 -0.95 -14.06
C GLY A 105 5.41 -0.92 -12.79
N TRP A 106 4.13 -1.14 -12.97
CA TRP A 106 3.12 -1.04 -11.94
C TRP A 106 2.27 -2.30 -11.89
N CYS A 107 1.86 -2.72 -10.72
CA CYS A 107 0.97 -3.86 -10.54
C CYS A 107 0.04 -3.67 -9.36
N ALA A 108 -1.12 -4.31 -9.38
CA ALA A 108 -2.05 -4.42 -8.28
C ALA A 108 -2.26 -5.91 -7.94
N TYR A 109 -2.29 -6.20 -6.65
CA TYR A 109 -2.57 -7.54 -6.14
C TYR A 109 -3.94 -7.56 -5.45
N THR A 110 -4.75 -8.55 -5.77
CA THR A 110 -6.05 -8.82 -5.14
C THR A 110 -6.08 -10.22 -4.55
N SER A 111 -7.17 -10.57 -3.89
CA SER A 111 -7.40 -11.92 -3.40
C SER A 111 -7.56 -12.91 -4.55
N LYS A 112 -7.22 -14.17 -4.34
CA LYS A 112 -7.43 -15.24 -5.33
C LYS A 112 -8.93 -15.37 -5.70
N GLY A 113 -9.20 -15.59 -6.98
CA GLY A 113 -10.55 -15.70 -7.55
C GLY A 113 -11.06 -14.35 -8.06
N THR A 114 -12.34 -14.28 -8.44
CA THR A 114 -12.97 -13.03 -8.89
C THR A 114 -13.64 -12.35 -7.71
N THR A 115 -13.21 -11.14 -7.38
CA THR A 115 -13.69 -10.39 -6.23
C THR A 115 -14.04 -8.95 -6.61
N VAL A 116 -14.77 -8.26 -5.73
CA VAL A 116 -15.08 -6.82 -5.91
C VAL A 116 -13.80 -5.97 -5.94
N SER A 117 -12.72 -6.43 -5.32
CA SER A 117 -11.43 -5.75 -5.32
C SER A 117 -10.79 -5.67 -6.71
N ASP A 118 -11.12 -6.61 -7.62
CA ASP A 118 -10.57 -6.62 -8.98
C ASP A 118 -11.04 -5.41 -9.78
N ASN A 119 -12.28 -4.99 -9.61
CA ASN A 119 -12.81 -3.78 -10.25
C ASN A 119 -12.05 -2.52 -9.81
N LEU A 120 -11.64 -2.46 -8.54
CA LEU A 120 -10.82 -1.34 -8.07
C LEU A 120 -9.40 -1.42 -8.61
N ALA A 121 -8.81 -2.61 -8.60
CA ALA A 121 -7.46 -2.84 -9.13
C ALA A 121 -7.38 -2.44 -10.60
N GLU A 122 -8.37 -2.81 -11.40
CA GLU A 122 -8.47 -2.42 -12.81
C GLU A 122 -8.52 -0.90 -12.98
N ARG A 123 -9.37 -0.21 -12.23
CA ARG A 123 -9.43 1.27 -12.28
C ARG A 123 -8.15 1.96 -11.84
N LEU A 124 -7.45 1.40 -10.85
CA LEU A 124 -6.15 1.89 -10.44
C LEU A 124 -5.10 1.65 -11.52
N TYR A 125 -5.18 0.50 -12.21
CA TYR A 125 -4.31 0.17 -13.32
C TYR A 125 -4.50 1.14 -14.51
N GLU A 126 -5.74 1.36 -14.92
CA GLU A 126 -6.09 2.33 -15.98
C GLU A 126 -5.58 3.75 -15.62
N ALA A 127 -5.73 4.15 -14.35
CA ALA A 127 -5.23 5.45 -13.90
C ALA A 127 -3.70 5.52 -13.92
N ALA A 128 -3.02 4.44 -13.52
CA ALA A 128 -1.56 4.35 -13.59
C ALA A 128 -1.07 4.42 -15.05
N GLU A 129 -1.66 3.66 -15.95
CA GLU A 129 -1.34 3.68 -17.38
C GLU A 129 -1.49 5.09 -17.97
N LYS A 130 -2.59 5.77 -17.63
CA LYS A 130 -2.86 7.14 -18.12
C LYS A 130 -1.88 8.18 -17.56
N HIS A 131 -1.48 8.07 -16.30
CA HIS A 131 -0.76 9.13 -15.59
C HIS A 131 0.72 8.82 -15.31
N LEU A 132 1.12 7.55 -15.39
CA LEU A 132 2.48 7.10 -15.08
C LEU A 132 3.20 6.45 -16.27
N SER A 133 2.56 6.32 -17.44
CA SER A 133 3.13 5.64 -18.62
C SER A 133 4.39 6.30 -19.18
N GLY A 134 4.68 7.55 -18.84
CA GLY A 134 5.92 8.23 -19.23
C GLY A 134 7.09 8.07 -18.24
N TYR A 135 6.91 7.31 -17.17
CA TYR A 135 7.90 7.13 -16.09
C TYR A 135 8.41 5.68 -15.99
N ALA A 136 8.03 4.84 -16.92
CA ALA A 136 8.37 3.41 -16.93
C ALA A 136 9.32 3.05 -18.09
N GLU A 137 10.24 3.95 -18.46
CA GLU A 137 11.35 3.66 -19.38
C GLU A 137 12.61 3.26 -18.63
#